data_c64d56d080bc34dfd6953ea79772d70e
#
_entry.id   c64d56d080bc34dfd6953ea79772d70e
#
_cell.length_a   1.000
_cell.length_b   1.000
_cell.length_c   1.000
_cell.angle_alpha   90.00
_cell.angle_beta   90.00
_cell.angle_gamma   90.00
#
_symmetry.space_group_name_H-M   'P 1'
#
loop_
_entity.id
_entity.type
_entity.pdbx_description
1 polymer ?
#
loop_
_entity_poly.entity_id
_entity_poly.type
_entity_poly.pdbx_seq_one_letter_code
_entity_poly.pdbx_strand_id
1 'polypeptide(L)'
;KASKEYTGKFAALNHFFGYEGRCAMPSNFDADYCYSLGNTAAHLIAAGKTGYMALVKNLTKPACEWVAGGVPVTMMMNMERRHGKMKPVIQKALVDLNGAPFQYLAAHRADWADPQLSYIYPGPIQYYGPSEVCDQPTRTLMLEQEGK
;
A
#
# COMPACT_ATOMS: atom_id res chain seq x y z
N LYS A 1 -2.22 33.22 20.07
CA LYS A 1 -2.35 34.10 21.24
C LYS A 1 -3.75 33.91 21.80
N ALA A 2 -3.87 33.45 23.08
CA ALA A 2 -5.16 33.38 23.74
C ALA A 2 -5.77 34.78 23.81
N SER A 3 -7.05 34.91 23.53
CA SER A 3 -7.75 36.17 23.76
C SER A 3 -7.72 36.49 25.25
N LYS A 4 -7.81 37.77 25.61
CA LYS A 4 -7.86 38.18 27.02
C LYS A 4 -9.10 37.64 27.75
N GLU A 5 -10.11 37.19 27.03
CA GLU A 5 -11.36 36.62 27.54
C GLU A 5 -11.25 35.12 27.85
N TYR A 6 -10.23 34.44 27.31
CA TYR A 6 -10.05 33.02 27.55
C TYR A 6 -9.21 32.77 28.80
N THR A 7 -9.83 32.25 29.84
CA THR A 7 -9.21 31.96 31.13
C THR A 7 -8.80 30.49 31.31
N GLY A 8 -9.15 29.63 30.37
CA GLY A 8 -8.80 28.21 30.38
C GLY A 8 -7.37 27.93 29.97
N LYS A 9 -6.93 26.68 30.14
CA LYS A 9 -5.64 26.21 29.67
C LYS A 9 -5.82 25.59 28.27
N PHE A 10 -5.02 26.01 27.32
CA PHE A 10 -4.95 25.34 26.02
C PHE A 10 -3.99 24.15 26.13
N ALA A 11 -4.46 22.98 25.70
CA ALA A 11 -3.63 21.80 25.53
C ALA A 11 -3.84 21.25 24.13
N ALA A 12 -2.77 21.09 23.35
CA ALA A 12 -2.79 20.40 22.08
C ALA A 12 -2.56 18.91 22.32
N LEU A 13 -3.56 18.09 21.97
CA LEU A 13 -3.44 16.64 22.01
C LEU A 13 -3.18 16.16 20.59
N ASN A 14 -1.95 15.73 20.34
CA ASN A 14 -1.58 15.17 19.06
C ASN A 14 -1.95 13.68 19.03
N HIS A 15 -2.65 13.27 17.99
CA HIS A 15 -2.96 11.87 17.74
C HIS A 15 -2.28 11.41 16.45
N PHE A 16 -1.52 10.33 16.54
CA PHE A 16 -0.88 9.70 15.40
C PHE A 16 -1.62 8.41 15.05
N PHE A 17 -2.36 8.43 13.96
CA PHE A 17 -3.14 7.29 13.51
C PHE A 17 -2.29 6.14 12.96
N GLY A 18 -1.07 6.43 12.54
CA GLY A 18 -0.19 5.42 11.99
C GLY A 18 -0.72 4.81 10.69
N TYR A 19 -0.60 3.50 10.60
CA TYR A 19 -1.07 2.76 9.42
C TYR A 19 -2.60 2.71 9.33
N GLU A 20 -3.31 2.68 10.45
CA GLU A 20 -4.77 2.66 10.49
C GLU A 20 -5.39 3.87 9.79
N GLY A 21 -4.72 5.01 9.82
CA GLY A 21 -5.16 6.22 9.12
C GLY A 21 -4.79 6.26 7.64
N ARG A 22 -4.09 5.26 7.12
CA ARG A 22 -3.54 5.24 5.75
C ARG A 22 -3.88 3.99 4.95
N CYS A 23 -4.55 3.04 5.51
CA CYS A 23 -4.94 1.81 4.84
C CYS A 23 -6.42 1.53 5.01
N ALA A 24 -6.99 0.81 4.05
CA ALA A 24 -8.28 0.16 4.22
C ALA A 24 -8.15 -1.08 5.09
N MET A 25 -9.27 -1.68 5.48
CA MET A 25 -9.25 -2.99 6.12
C MET A 25 -8.63 -4.03 5.18
N PRO A 26 -7.75 -4.92 5.67
CA PRO A 26 -7.15 -5.95 4.84
C PRO A 26 -8.22 -6.92 4.32
N SER A 27 -8.04 -7.38 3.09
CA SER A 27 -8.85 -8.42 2.47
C SER A 27 -8.17 -9.79 2.59
N ASN A 28 -8.84 -10.87 2.14
CA ASN A 28 -8.20 -12.18 2.05
C ASN A 28 -7.02 -12.17 1.05
N PHE A 29 -7.15 -11.41 -0.03
CA PHE A 29 -6.03 -11.15 -0.94
C PHE A 29 -4.80 -10.60 -0.20
N ASP A 30 -4.99 -9.62 0.67
CA ASP A 30 -3.90 -9.03 1.47
C ASP A 30 -3.29 -10.07 2.42
N ALA A 31 -4.13 -10.92 3.04
CA ALA A 31 -3.68 -11.98 3.93
C ALA A 31 -2.81 -13.00 3.19
N ASP A 32 -3.24 -13.50 2.05
CA ASP A 32 -2.49 -14.45 1.22
C ASP A 32 -1.20 -13.85 0.68
N TYR A 33 -1.25 -12.58 0.28
CA TYR A 33 -0.07 -11.87 -0.20
C TYR A 33 0.97 -11.68 0.92
N CYS A 34 0.54 -11.23 2.10
CA CYS A 34 1.43 -11.05 3.24
C CYS A 34 2.01 -12.39 3.71
N TYR A 35 1.20 -13.45 3.74
CA TYR A 35 1.66 -14.80 4.07
C TYR A 35 2.72 -15.29 3.08
N SER A 36 2.48 -15.10 1.78
CA SER A 36 3.42 -15.47 0.71
C SER A 36 4.74 -14.68 0.82
N LEU A 37 4.68 -13.38 1.13
CA LEU A 37 5.87 -12.56 1.37
C LEU A 37 6.66 -13.05 2.59
N GLY A 38 5.97 -13.38 3.69
CA GLY A 38 6.60 -13.89 4.91
C GLY A 38 7.33 -15.22 4.68
N ASN A 39 6.68 -16.16 4.00
CA ASN A 39 7.32 -17.43 3.62
C ASN A 39 8.52 -17.22 2.69
N THR A 40 8.38 -16.33 1.69
CA THR A 40 9.49 -16.01 0.78
C THR A 40 10.67 -15.43 1.53
N ALA A 41 10.44 -14.53 2.49
CA ALA A 41 11.49 -13.96 3.34
C ALA A 41 12.18 -15.05 4.18
N ALA A 42 11.43 -15.98 4.76
CA ALA A 42 11.97 -17.10 5.53
C ALA A 42 12.87 -18.00 4.65
N HIS A 43 12.44 -18.30 3.42
CA HIS A 43 13.25 -19.07 2.47
C HIS A 43 14.51 -18.35 2.03
N LEU A 44 14.46 -17.02 1.82
CA LEU A 44 15.65 -16.22 1.51
C LEU A 44 16.65 -16.26 2.66
N ILE A 45 16.20 -16.15 3.91
CA ILE A 45 17.04 -16.25 5.11
C ILE A 45 17.65 -17.66 5.21
N ALA A 46 16.86 -18.70 5.07
CA ALA A 46 17.33 -20.09 5.10
C ALA A 46 18.36 -20.37 4.00
N ALA A 47 18.24 -19.74 2.85
CA ALA A 47 19.20 -19.83 1.74
C ALA A 47 20.44 -18.92 1.94
N GLY A 48 20.59 -18.26 3.08
CA GLY A 48 21.71 -17.36 3.38
C GLY A 48 21.74 -16.08 2.55
N LYS A 49 20.60 -15.66 1.99
CA LYS A 49 20.48 -14.44 1.17
C LYS A 49 20.25 -13.23 2.05
N THR A 50 21.29 -12.42 2.26
CA THR A 50 21.20 -11.13 2.95
C THR A 50 21.09 -9.97 1.96
N GLY A 51 20.38 -8.90 2.36
CA GLY A 51 20.17 -7.73 1.51
C GLY A 51 19.20 -7.96 0.35
N TYR A 52 18.31 -8.94 0.48
CA TYR A 52 17.24 -9.20 -0.46
C TYR A 52 15.89 -8.75 0.11
N MET A 53 15.03 -8.25 -0.76
CA MET A 53 13.62 -7.99 -0.46
C MET A 53 12.79 -9.13 -1.06
N ALA A 54 11.87 -9.68 -0.27
CA ALA A 54 10.90 -10.64 -0.78
C ALA A 54 9.94 -9.94 -1.74
N LEU A 55 9.54 -10.65 -2.80
CA LEU A 55 8.54 -10.19 -3.76
C LEU A 55 7.65 -11.34 -4.20
N VAL A 56 6.46 -11.00 -4.66
CA VAL A 56 5.54 -11.92 -5.33
C VAL A 56 5.07 -11.25 -6.62
N LYS A 57 5.12 -11.99 -7.72
CA LYS A 57 4.67 -11.55 -9.04
C LYS A 57 3.32 -12.19 -9.38
N ASN A 58 2.68 -11.68 -10.44
CA ASN A 58 1.40 -12.15 -10.96
C ASN A 58 0.22 -11.95 -10.00
N LEU A 59 0.26 -10.91 -9.19
CA LEU A 59 -0.74 -10.65 -8.13
C LEU A 59 -2.18 -10.45 -8.65
N THR A 60 -2.37 -10.19 -9.94
CA THR A 60 -3.71 -10.12 -10.57
C THR A 60 -4.28 -11.48 -10.95
N LYS A 61 -3.47 -12.54 -10.82
CA LYS A 61 -3.87 -13.91 -11.11
C LYS A 61 -4.25 -14.64 -9.82
N PRO A 62 -4.92 -15.79 -9.90
CA PRO A 62 -5.15 -16.65 -8.75
C PRO A 62 -3.85 -16.95 -7.99
N ALA A 63 -3.93 -17.09 -6.67
CA ALA A 63 -2.76 -17.27 -5.80
C ALA A 63 -1.88 -18.47 -6.18
N CYS A 64 -2.47 -19.52 -6.74
CA CYS A 64 -1.71 -20.69 -7.25
C CYS A 64 -0.81 -20.38 -8.46
N GLU A 65 -1.01 -19.26 -9.12
CA GLU A 65 -0.17 -18.76 -10.23
C GLU A 65 0.83 -17.69 -9.81
N TRP A 66 0.85 -17.34 -8.54
CA TRP A 66 1.79 -16.35 -8.01
C TRP A 66 3.22 -16.93 -8.04
N VAL A 67 4.17 -16.04 -8.31
CA VAL A 67 5.60 -16.41 -8.37
C VAL A 67 6.35 -15.65 -7.29
N ALA A 68 6.77 -16.38 -6.26
CA ALA A 68 7.60 -15.85 -5.19
C ALA A 68 9.06 -15.71 -5.64
N GLY A 69 9.75 -14.69 -5.11
CA GLY A 69 11.15 -14.45 -5.43
C GLY A 69 11.81 -13.43 -4.53
N GLY A 70 13.04 -13.11 -4.83
CA GLY A 70 13.80 -12.10 -4.11
C GLY A 70 14.53 -11.15 -5.06
N VAL A 71 14.61 -9.89 -4.68
CA VAL A 71 15.36 -8.88 -5.41
C VAL A 71 16.42 -8.28 -4.48
N PRO A 72 17.70 -8.19 -4.91
CA PRO A 72 18.72 -7.49 -4.13
C PRO A 72 18.32 -6.04 -3.89
N VAL A 73 18.43 -5.56 -2.64
CA VAL A 73 18.06 -4.19 -2.29
C VAL A 73 18.83 -3.15 -3.13
N THR A 74 20.04 -3.48 -3.57
CA THR A 74 20.84 -2.64 -4.45
C THR A 74 20.22 -2.39 -5.82
N MET A 75 19.40 -3.31 -6.32
CA MET A 75 18.66 -3.12 -7.56
C MET A 75 17.49 -2.12 -7.44
N MET A 76 17.10 -1.79 -6.21
CA MET A 76 16.08 -0.79 -5.92
C MET A 76 16.65 0.61 -5.72
N MET A 77 17.99 0.73 -5.74
CA MET A 77 18.67 1.99 -5.47
C MET A 77 19.02 2.73 -6.77
N ASN A 78 18.93 4.04 -6.70
CA ASN A 78 19.50 4.97 -7.66
C ASN A 78 20.42 5.96 -6.95
N MET A 79 21.23 6.67 -7.71
CA MET A 79 22.13 7.70 -7.16
C MET A 79 21.44 9.05 -7.17
N GLU A 80 21.20 9.61 -6.00
CA GLU A 80 20.61 10.93 -5.84
C GLU A 80 21.57 11.91 -5.14
N ARG A 81 21.49 13.17 -5.54
CA ARG A 81 22.25 14.24 -4.86
C ARG A 81 21.50 14.66 -3.60
N ARG A 82 22.10 14.35 -2.43
CA ARG A 82 21.57 14.73 -1.11
C ARG A 82 22.65 15.41 -0.29
N HIS A 83 22.35 16.58 0.25
CA HIS A 83 23.31 17.38 1.05
C HIS A 83 24.65 17.59 0.33
N GLY A 84 24.59 17.90 -0.97
CA GLY A 84 25.79 18.19 -1.78
C GLY A 84 26.60 16.96 -2.23
N LYS A 85 26.23 15.75 -1.84
CA LYS A 85 26.92 14.49 -2.20
C LYS A 85 25.99 13.53 -2.92
N MET A 86 26.52 12.73 -3.83
CA MET A 86 25.80 11.62 -4.44
C MET A 86 25.68 10.48 -3.42
N LYS A 87 24.44 10.00 -3.20
CA LYS A 87 24.15 8.90 -2.27
C LYS A 87 23.26 7.87 -2.94
N PRO A 88 23.49 6.56 -2.71
CA PRO A 88 22.56 5.54 -3.10
C PRO A 88 21.30 5.62 -2.22
N VAL A 89 20.15 5.68 -2.84
CA VAL A 89 18.84 5.73 -2.15
C VAL A 89 17.86 4.81 -2.86
N ILE A 90 16.97 4.20 -2.10
CA ILE A 90 15.85 3.45 -2.69
C ILE A 90 14.92 4.45 -3.38
N GLN A 91 14.63 4.22 -4.65
CA GLN A 91 13.73 5.06 -5.42
C GLN A 91 12.31 4.93 -4.88
N LYS A 92 11.68 6.07 -4.60
CA LYS A 92 10.28 6.11 -4.20
C LYS A 92 9.39 5.76 -5.39
N ALA A 93 8.44 4.86 -5.18
CA ALA A 93 7.33 4.69 -6.09
C ALA A 93 6.33 5.84 -5.85
N LEU A 94 6.37 6.86 -6.68
CA LEU A 94 5.44 7.98 -6.62
C LEU A 94 4.18 7.65 -7.43
N VAL A 95 3.07 8.27 -7.04
CA VAL A 95 1.83 8.16 -7.80
C VAL A 95 2.03 8.79 -9.19
N ASP A 96 1.78 8.00 -10.23
CA ASP A 96 1.75 8.52 -11.60
C ASP A 96 0.41 9.23 -11.84
N LEU A 97 0.47 10.54 -11.98
CA LEU A 97 -0.71 11.38 -12.19
C LEU A 97 -1.39 11.14 -13.56
N ASN A 98 -0.71 10.51 -14.49
CA ASN A 98 -1.27 10.09 -15.78
C ASN A 98 -1.70 8.61 -15.77
N GLY A 99 -1.35 7.88 -14.73
CA GLY A 99 -1.70 6.47 -14.58
C GLY A 99 -3.19 6.26 -14.33
N ALA A 100 -3.71 5.11 -14.77
CA ALA A 100 -5.12 4.76 -14.64
C ALA A 100 -5.66 4.85 -13.20
N PRO A 101 -4.93 4.44 -12.15
CA PRO A 101 -5.40 4.59 -10.77
C PRO A 101 -5.67 6.04 -10.37
N PHE A 102 -4.77 6.96 -10.73
CA PHE A 102 -4.96 8.37 -10.40
C PHE A 102 -6.07 9.01 -11.24
N GLN A 103 -6.17 8.68 -12.52
CA GLN A 103 -7.24 9.17 -13.38
C GLN A 103 -8.61 8.69 -12.89
N TYR A 104 -8.70 7.46 -12.42
CA TYR A 104 -9.91 6.93 -11.81
C TYR A 104 -10.28 7.72 -10.53
N LEU A 105 -9.32 7.95 -9.63
CA LEU A 105 -9.51 8.80 -8.45
C LEU A 105 -9.97 10.20 -8.84
N ALA A 106 -9.31 10.83 -9.82
CA ALA A 106 -9.63 12.18 -10.25
C ALA A 106 -11.05 12.31 -10.81
N ALA A 107 -11.53 11.28 -11.51
CA ALA A 107 -12.90 11.25 -12.05
C ALA A 107 -13.99 11.12 -10.98
N HIS A 108 -13.68 10.47 -9.86
CA HIS A 108 -14.69 10.14 -8.83
C HIS A 108 -14.55 10.95 -7.54
N ARG A 109 -13.45 11.68 -7.35
CA ARG A 109 -13.16 12.36 -6.07
C ARG A 109 -14.21 13.37 -5.64
N ALA A 110 -14.90 14.01 -6.58
CA ALA A 110 -15.92 14.99 -6.26
C ALA A 110 -17.14 14.32 -5.61
N ASP A 111 -17.57 13.18 -6.17
CA ASP A 111 -18.67 12.39 -5.62
C ASP A 111 -18.31 11.81 -4.25
N TRP A 112 -17.07 11.33 -4.11
CA TRP A 112 -16.55 10.78 -2.85
C TRP A 112 -16.33 11.84 -1.76
N ALA A 113 -16.24 13.11 -2.12
CA ALA A 113 -16.14 14.21 -1.16
C ALA A 113 -17.48 14.54 -0.50
N ASP A 114 -18.61 14.02 -0.99
CA ASP A 114 -19.91 14.19 -0.34
C ASP A 114 -19.89 13.46 1.01
N PRO A 115 -20.16 14.16 2.14
CA PRO A 115 -20.19 13.54 3.46
C PRO A 115 -21.18 12.39 3.61
N GLN A 116 -22.25 12.38 2.81
CA GLN A 116 -23.24 11.30 2.81
C GLN A 116 -22.78 10.06 2.05
N LEU A 117 -21.84 10.23 1.11
CA LEU A 117 -21.30 9.16 0.25
C LEU A 117 -19.85 8.82 0.57
N SER A 118 -19.18 9.62 1.39
CA SER A 118 -17.74 9.53 1.62
C SER A 118 -17.31 8.29 2.40
N TYR A 119 -18.23 7.67 3.14
CA TYR A 119 -17.94 6.47 3.91
C TYR A 119 -18.95 5.37 3.65
N ILE A 120 -18.52 4.38 2.92
CA ILE A 120 -19.26 3.13 2.75
C ILE A 120 -18.50 2.05 3.52
N TYR A 121 -19.13 1.55 4.60
CA TYR A 121 -18.55 0.43 5.34
C TYR A 121 -18.58 -0.83 4.45
N PRO A 122 -17.43 -1.45 4.16
CA PRO A 122 -17.36 -2.58 3.22
C PRO A 122 -17.98 -3.86 3.76
N GLY A 123 -18.40 -3.87 5.01
CA GLY A 123 -18.87 -5.07 5.69
C GLY A 123 -17.70 -5.90 6.27
N PRO A 124 -18.01 -7.04 6.87
CA PRO A 124 -16.99 -7.95 7.37
C PRO A 124 -16.17 -8.54 6.22
N ILE A 125 -14.87 -8.75 6.47
CA ILE A 125 -13.99 -9.41 5.51
C ILE A 125 -14.43 -10.87 5.38
N GLN A 126 -14.58 -11.34 4.15
CA GLN A 126 -14.90 -12.71 3.85
C GLN A 126 -13.63 -13.48 3.51
N TYR A 127 -13.28 -14.44 4.35
CA TYR A 127 -12.09 -15.29 4.17
C TYR A 127 -12.38 -16.64 3.52
N TYR A 128 -13.65 -17.02 3.44
CA TYR A 128 -14.08 -18.32 2.91
C TYR A 128 -15.17 -18.11 1.86
N GLY A 129 -15.07 -18.85 0.77
CA GLY A 129 -16.03 -18.81 -0.32
C GLY A 129 -15.35 -18.93 -1.69
N PRO A 130 -16.08 -18.66 -2.76
CA PRO A 130 -15.51 -18.60 -4.10
C PRO A 130 -14.42 -17.52 -4.21
N SER A 131 -13.33 -17.83 -4.91
CA SER A 131 -12.19 -16.91 -5.10
C SER A 131 -12.62 -15.55 -5.67
N GLU A 132 -13.64 -15.53 -6.51
CA GLU A 132 -14.21 -14.32 -7.10
C GLU A 132 -14.80 -13.36 -6.04
N VAL A 133 -15.06 -13.86 -4.83
CA VAL A 133 -15.59 -13.07 -3.71
C VAL A 133 -14.53 -12.78 -2.68
N CYS A 134 -13.69 -13.78 -2.36
CA CYS A 134 -12.74 -13.71 -1.25
C CYS A 134 -11.38 -13.13 -1.63
N ASP A 135 -10.91 -13.44 -2.85
CA ASP A 135 -9.50 -13.23 -3.25
C ASP A 135 -9.35 -12.14 -4.31
N GLN A 136 -10.25 -11.17 -4.34
CA GLN A 136 -10.19 -10.08 -5.31
C GLN A 136 -8.95 -9.21 -5.10
N PRO A 137 -8.13 -9.00 -6.14
CA PRO A 137 -7.05 -8.01 -6.10
C PRO A 137 -7.59 -6.61 -5.83
N THR A 138 -6.74 -5.73 -5.31
CA THR A 138 -7.14 -4.33 -5.10
C THR A 138 -7.49 -3.66 -6.42
N ARG A 139 -8.46 -2.73 -6.40
CA ARG A 139 -8.86 -1.98 -7.60
C ARG A 139 -7.68 -1.25 -8.24
N THR A 140 -6.77 -0.72 -7.43
CA THR A 140 -5.55 -0.06 -7.91
C THR A 140 -4.69 -1.01 -8.75
N LEU A 141 -4.47 -2.24 -8.26
CA LEU A 141 -3.68 -3.23 -8.97
C LEU A 141 -4.33 -3.63 -10.30
N MET A 142 -5.64 -3.79 -10.32
CA MET A 142 -6.39 -4.10 -11.55
C MET A 142 -6.26 -2.97 -12.58
N LEU A 143 -6.45 -1.72 -12.16
CA LEU A 143 -6.31 -0.55 -13.04
C LEU A 143 -4.89 -0.39 -13.61
N GLU A 144 -3.85 -0.73 -12.83
CA GLU A 144 -2.47 -0.73 -13.32
C GLU A 144 -2.23 -1.78 -14.41
N GLN A 145 -2.95 -2.88 -14.37
CA GLN A 145 -2.85 -3.92 -15.39
C GLN A 145 -3.67 -3.60 -16.64
N GLU A 146 -4.84 -3.01 -16.48
CA GLU A 146 -5.71 -2.58 -17.59
C GLU A 146 -5.05 -1.47 -18.46
N GLY A 147 -4.17 -0.67 -17.86
CA GLY A 147 -3.45 0.43 -18.52
C GLY A 147 -2.15 0.03 -19.22
N LYS A 148 -1.79 -1.24 -19.24
CA LYS A 148 -0.61 -1.80 -19.92
C LYS A 148 -1.01 -2.55 -21.17
#